data_48c03a26e5fec8f93be0eb5a025642a3
#
_entry.id   48c03a26e5fec8f93be0eb5a025642a3
#
_cell.length_a   1.000
_cell.length_b   1.000
_cell.length_c   1.000
_cell.angle_alpha   90.00
_cell.angle_beta   90.00
_cell.angle_gamma   90.00
#
_symmetry.space_group_name_H-M   'P 1'
#
loop_
_entity.id
_entity.type
_entity.pdbx_description
1 polymer ?
#
loop_
_entity_poly.entity_id
_entity_poly.type
_entity_poly.pdbx_seq_one_letter_code
_entity_poly.pdbx_strand_id
1 'polypeptide(L)'
;MCIRDRLTGEGKGFTSGADLSENDPTWKDTKDALMRGYFPSINNIISMPKIVIGSINGPAAGIGAAYAMACDLRIMSEEAFILSVFSNIALVPDGGLSWLLARNIGYSKALEFAIEAKKIGSQECLQLGIANKVCSPKNLESETQKWAQAISMRSPQAVSNTKKIMRDSLEKKFIQTYEDEANTQNSILGNDEFKEGVAAFFEKRKPVFK
;
A
#
# COMPACT_ATOMS: atom_id res chain seq x y z
N MET A 1 -1.06 -18.94 -9.11
CA MET A 1 -0.80 -17.50 -9.41
C MET A 1 -0.36 -16.79 -8.13
N CYS A 2 0.65 -15.89 -8.19
CA CYS A 2 1.05 -15.13 -7.01
C CYS A 2 0.05 -13.98 -6.78
N ILE A 3 -0.63 -13.96 -5.63
CA ILE A 3 -1.70 -12.98 -5.32
C ILE A 3 -1.25 -11.86 -4.39
N ARG A 4 0.03 -11.86 -4.02
CA ARG A 4 0.66 -10.86 -3.16
C ARG A 4 2.11 -10.63 -3.54
N ASP A 5 2.56 -9.42 -3.30
CA ASP A 5 3.96 -9.04 -3.40
C ASP A 5 4.39 -8.35 -2.09
N ARG A 6 5.69 -8.39 -1.81
CA ARG A 6 6.31 -7.70 -0.67
C ARG A 6 7.25 -6.63 -1.18
N LEU A 7 7.12 -5.43 -0.67
CA LEU A 7 8.05 -4.33 -0.87
C LEU A 7 8.77 -4.04 0.43
N THR A 8 10.09 -4.02 0.43
CA THR A 8 10.93 -3.71 1.59
C THR A 8 12.21 -3.01 1.14
N GLY A 9 12.88 -2.31 2.04
CA GLY A 9 14.18 -1.71 1.78
C GLY A 9 15.33 -2.66 2.10
N GLU A 10 16.47 -2.45 1.48
CA GLU A 10 17.72 -3.12 1.82
C GLU A 10 18.40 -2.43 3.00
N GLY A 11 19.00 -3.20 3.90
CA GLY A 11 19.74 -2.68 5.06
C GLY A 11 18.84 -2.02 6.11
N LYS A 12 19.24 -0.81 6.56
CA LYS A 12 18.64 -0.14 7.74
C LYS A 12 17.39 0.69 7.45
N GLY A 13 17.09 1.00 6.20
CA GLY A 13 15.97 1.86 5.82
C GLY A 13 15.04 1.22 4.82
N PHE A 14 13.79 1.70 4.79
CA PHE A 14 12.88 1.34 3.71
C PHE A 14 13.27 2.12 2.44
N THR A 15 13.33 3.43 2.51
CA THR A 15 13.92 4.30 1.50
C THR A 15 14.04 5.74 2.02
N SER A 16 15.16 6.40 1.72
CA SER A 16 15.42 7.80 2.09
C SER A 16 14.74 8.82 1.15
N GLY A 17 14.17 8.38 0.05
CA GLY A 17 13.60 9.24 -0.97
C GLY A 17 14.47 9.37 -2.23
N ALA A 18 14.25 10.43 -2.99
CA ALA A 18 15.05 10.74 -4.17
C ALA A 18 16.48 11.15 -3.78
N ASP A 19 17.45 10.79 -4.58
CA ASP A 19 18.81 11.29 -4.45
C ASP A 19 18.83 12.74 -4.98
N LEU A 20 18.99 13.71 -4.06
CA LEU A 20 19.03 15.13 -4.40
C LEU A 20 20.34 15.55 -5.05
N SER A 21 21.38 14.71 -5.02
CA SER A 21 22.65 14.94 -5.70
C SER A 21 22.64 14.44 -7.16
N GLU A 22 21.66 13.60 -7.51
CA GLU A 22 21.53 13.06 -8.85
C GLU A 22 21.00 14.13 -9.82
N ASN A 23 21.77 14.40 -10.85
CA ASN A 23 21.38 15.26 -11.94
C ASN A 23 21.34 14.44 -13.25
N ASP A 24 20.29 13.66 -13.41
CA ASP A 24 20.11 12.85 -14.62
C ASP A 24 19.70 13.75 -15.80
N PRO A 25 20.57 13.92 -16.81
CA PRO A 25 20.30 14.78 -17.95
C PRO A 25 19.18 14.26 -18.87
N THR A 26 18.66 13.06 -18.62
CA THR A 26 17.54 12.50 -19.38
C THR A 26 16.19 13.07 -18.97
N TRP A 27 16.11 13.72 -17.79
CA TRP A 27 14.90 14.40 -17.33
C TRP A 27 14.86 15.85 -17.83
N LYS A 28 13.77 16.20 -18.45
CA LYS A 28 13.54 17.58 -18.93
C LYS A 28 13.38 18.58 -17.77
N ASP A 29 12.68 18.17 -16.74
CA ASP A 29 12.40 18.95 -15.53
C ASP A 29 11.91 17.99 -14.42
N THR A 30 11.66 18.52 -13.22
CA THR A 30 11.15 17.75 -12.06
C THR A 30 9.82 17.04 -12.37
N LYS A 31 8.92 17.67 -13.13
CA LYS A 31 7.66 17.06 -13.53
C LYS A 31 7.89 15.82 -14.40
N ASP A 32 8.83 15.91 -15.33
CA ASP A 32 9.19 14.79 -16.20
C ASP A 32 9.78 13.63 -15.38
N ALA A 33 10.69 13.91 -14.45
CA ALA A 33 11.24 12.92 -13.53
C ALA A 33 10.15 12.24 -12.70
N LEU A 34 9.21 13.01 -12.15
CA LEU A 34 8.10 12.47 -11.38
C LEU A 34 7.16 11.59 -12.23
N MET A 35 6.77 12.06 -13.43
CA MET A 35 5.78 11.39 -14.26
C MET A 35 6.35 10.17 -15.02
N ARG A 36 7.60 10.19 -15.42
CA ARG A 36 8.24 9.09 -16.17
C ARG A 36 9.08 8.17 -15.29
N GLY A 37 9.68 8.69 -14.21
CA GLY A 37 10.51 7.93 -13.29
C GLY A 37 9.70 7.25 -12.19
N TYR A 38 9.02 8.03 -11.36
CA TYR A 38 8.37 7.49 -10.15
C TYR A 38 6.92 7.05 -10.34
N PHE A 39 6.12 7.82 -11.09
CA PHE A 39 4.69 7.55 -11.26
C PHE A 39 4.40 6.12 -11.77
N PRO A 40 5.09 5.55 -12.77
CA PRO A 40 4.76 4.22 -13.27
C PRO A 40 4.87 3.15 -12.20
N SER A 41 5.90 3.19 -11.36
CA SER A 41 6.11 2.20 -10.30
C SER A 41 5.11 2.36 -9.14
N ILE A 42 4.83 3.59 -8.70
CA ILE A 42 3.82 3.87 -7.68
C ILE A 42 2.43 3.48 -8.18
N ASN A 43 2.09 3.85 -9.41
CA ASN A 43 0.81 3.50 -10.02
C ASN A 43 0.64 1.99 -10.17
N ASN A 44 1.71 1.25 -10.50
CA ASN A 44 1.67 -0.20 -10.56
C ASN A 44 1.35 -0.83 -9.20
N ILE A 45 1.92 -0.32 -8.11
CA ILE A 45 1.59 -0.80 -6.76
C ILE A 45 0.10 -0.63 -6.48
N ILE A 46 -0.46 0.53 -6.85
CA ILE A 46 -1.87 0.87 -6.62
C ILE A 46 -2.80 0.02 -7.49
N SER A 47 -2.47 -0.15 -8.79
CA SER A 47 -3.39 -0.70 -9.80
C SER A 47 -3.27 -2.19 -10.04
N MET A 48 -2.13 -2.82 -9.70
CA MET A 48 -1.96 -4.25 -9.97
C MET A 48 -3.00 -5.12 -9.25
N PRO A 49 -3.47 -6.22 -9.89
CA PRO A 49 -4.49 -7.11 -9.31
C PRO A 49 -3.94 -8.05 -8.24
N LYS A 50 -3.04 -7.54 -7.41
CA LYS A 50 -2.38 -8.27 -6.31
C LYS A 50 -2.27 -7.38 -5.09
N ILE A 51 -2.26 -7.97 -3.91
CA ILE A 51 -1.97 -7.24 -2.69
C ILE A 51 -0.46 -6.98 -2.60
N VAL A 52 -0.08 -5.74 -2.38
CA VAL A 52 1.29 -5.35 -2.07
C VAL A 52 1.40 -5.04 -0.58
N ILE A 53 2.25 -5.80 0.11
CA ILE A 53 2.54 -5.60 1.53
C ILE A 53 3.83 -4.78 1.64
N GLY A 54 3.73 -3.57 2.17
CA GLY A 54 4.88 -2.78 2.59
C GLY A 54 5.45 -3.35 3.89
N SER A 55 6.64 -3.93 3.83
CA SER A 55 7.41 -4.39 4.98
C SER A 55 8.41 -3.30 5.33
N ILE A 56 7.98 -2.35 6.18
CA ILE A 56 8.70 -1.11 6.44
C ILE A 56 9.76 -1.36 7.52
N ASN A 57 10.97 -1.62 7.08
CA ASN A 57 12.08 -2.03 7.94
C ASN A 57 12.79 -0.87 8.66
N GLY A 58 12.56 0.37 8.23
CA GLY A 58 13.18 1.56 8.80
C GLY A 58 12.59 2.84 8.22
N PRO A 59 13.36 3.93 8.14
CA PRO A 59 12.90 5.20 7.59
C PRO A 59 12.27 5.08 6.20
N ALA A 60 11.08 5.68 6.02
CA ALA A 60 10.42 5.90 4.74
C ALA A 60 10.19 7.41 4.57
N ALA A 61 11.07 8.09 3.82
CA ALA A 61 11.11 9.55 3.75
C ALA A 61 10.93 10.08 2.33
N GLY A 62 10.37 11.27 2.21
CA GLY A 62 10.14 11.93 0.93
C GLY A 62 9.27 11.08 0.01
N ILE A 63 9.67 10.88 -1.24
CA ILE A 63 8.96 9.99 -2.17
C ILE A 63 8.94 8.53 -1.67
N GLY A 64 9.87 8.16 -0.78
CA GLY A 64 9.84 6.87 -0.09
C GLY A 64 8.62 6.69 0.81
N ALA A 65 8.15 7.76 1.43
CA ALA A 65 6.88 7.75 2.16
C ALA A 65 5.70 7.49 1.21
N ALA A 66 5.73 8.03 -0.02
CA ALA A 66 4.71 7.75 -1.04
C ALA A 66 4.70 6.26 -1.42
N TYR A 67 5.86 5.63 -1.61
CA TYR A 67 5.95 4.18 -1.86
C TYR A 67 5.37 3.35 -0.71
N ALA A 68 5.72 3.70 0.54
CA ALA A 68 5.16 3.02 1.71
C ALA A 68 3.64 3.16 1.77
N MET A 69 3.13 4.37 1.53
CA MET A 69 1.69 4.66 1.56
C MET A 69 0.92 4.08 0.35
N ALA A 70 1.57 3.87 -0.80
CA ALA A 70 0.97 3.24 -1.97
C ALA A 70 0.71 1.74 -1.76
N CYS A 71 1.47 1.07 -0.91
CA CYS A 71 1.22 -0.33 -0.54
C CYS A 71 -0.20 -0.50 0.01
N ASP A 72 -0.82 -1.64 -0.28
CA ASP A 72 -2.18 -1.93 0.20
C ASP A 72 -2.23 -2.16 1.70
N LEU A 73 -1.26 -2.90 2.21
CA LEU A 73 -1.11 -3.24 3.62
C LEU A 73 0.31 -2.91 4.09
N ARG A 74 0.46 -2.53 5.34
CA ARG A 74 1.76 -2.16 5.91
C ARG A 74 1.99 -2.86 7.24
N ILE A 75 3.17 -3.49 7.34
CA ILE A 75 3.74 -3.96 8.60
C ILE A 75 5.04 -3.18 8.84
N MET A 76 5.19 -2.60 10.00
CA MET A 76 6.32 -1.73 10.33
C MET A 76 7.20 -2.34 11.41
N SER A 77 8.50 -2.17 11.26
CA SER A 77 9.42 -2.33 12.39
C SER A 77 9.11 -1.28 13.46
N GLU A 78 9.30 -1.63 14.74
CA GLU A 78 9.19 -0.69 15.87
C GLU A 78 10.09 0.54 15.70
N GLU A 79 11.22 0.40 14.99
CA GLU A 79 12.18 1.47 14.72
C GLU A 79 11.85 2.28 13.46
N ALA A 80 10.86 1.85 12.68
CA ALA A 80 10.47 2.51 11.44
C ALA A 80 9.62 3.76 11.68
N PHE A 81 9.70 4.68 10.72
CA PHE A 81 8.84 5.87 10.70
C PHE A 81 8.55 6.29 9.26
N ILE A 82 7.47 7.06 9.09
CA ILE A 82 7.15 7.77 7.86
C ILE A 82 7.44 9.25 8.04
N LEU A 83 8.00 9.90 7.02
CA LEU A 83 8.40 11.29 7.07
C LEU A 83 8.12 12.02 5.76
N SER A 84 7.26 13.03 5.83
CA SER A 84 7.07 14.00 4.74
C SER A 84 8.10 15.13 4.91
N VAL A 85 9.29 14.94 4.34
CA VAL A 85 10.45 15.84 4.54
C VAL A 85 10.41 17.11 3.71
N PHE A 86 9.47 17.23 2.78
CA PHE A 86 9.48 18.20 1.69
C PHE A 86 9.51 19.67 2.14
N SER A 87 8.74 20.06 3.15
CA SER A 87 8.68 21.42 3.67
C SER A 87 10.03 21.91 4.21
N ASN A 88 10.89 21.01 4.70
CA ASN A 88 12.25 21.33 5.17
C ASN A 88 13.17 21.85 4.05
N ILE A 89 12.85 21.55 2.80
CA ILE A 89 13.63 21.94 1.62
C ILE A 89 12.79 22.79 0.65
N ALA A 90 11.74 23.46 1.17
CA ALA A 90 10.86 24.36 0.41
C ALA A 90 10.14 23.68 -0.77
N LEU A 91 9.82 22.37 -0.65
CA LEU A 91 9.03 21.61 -1.62
C LEU A 91 7.67 21.21 -1.04
N VAL A 92 6.81 20.74 -1.91
CA VAL A 92 5.51 20.13 -1.55
C VAL A 92 5.61 18.60 -1.64
N PRO A 93 4.79 17.82 -0.90
CA PRO A 93 4.75 16.39 -1.05
C PRO A 93 4.47 15.96 -2.49
N ASP A 94 5.20 14.97 -2.97
CA ASP A 94 5.08 14.38 -4.31
C ASP A 94 4.79 12.88 -4.29
N GLY A 95 4.88 12.20 -5.43
CA GLY A 95 4.60 10.77 -5.54
C GLY A 95 3.17 10.39 -5.17
N GLY A 96 2.25 11.34 -5.08
CA GLY A 96 0.87 11.12 -4.63
C GLY A 96 0.72 11.08 -3.10
N LEU A 97 1.77 11.41 -2.34
CA LEU A 97 1.75 11.34 -0.87
C LEU A 97 0.63 12.19 -0.26
N SER A 98 0.37 13.38 -0.80
CA SER A 98 -0.73 14.25 -0.33
C SER A 98 -2.09 13.55 -0.43
N TRP A 99 -2.34 12.88 -1.55
CA TRP A 99 -3.58 12.13 -1.78
C TRP A 99 -3.68 10.92 -0.85
N LEU A 100 -2.59 10.16 -0.70
CA LEU A 100 -2.52 8.96 0.12
C LEU A 100 -2.68 9.26 1.60
N LEU A 101 -1.98 10.27 2.13
CA LEU A 101 -2.08 10.67 3.53
C LEU A 101 -3.48 11.17 3.88
N ALA A 102 -4.02 12.12 3.09
CA ALA A 102 -5.31 12.71 3.40
C ALA A 102 -6.44 11.66 3.45
N ARG A 103 -6.36 10.62 2.62
CA ARG A 103 -7.35 9.52 2.61
C ARG A 103 -7.16 8.52 3.75
N ASN A 104 -5.95 8.35 4.23
CA ASN A 104 -5.70 7.42 5.34
C ASN A 104 -6.00 8.04 6.72
N ILE A 105 -5.63 9.32 6.93
CA ILE A 105 -5.68 9.96 8.27
C ILE A 105 -6.50 11.24 8.33
N GLY A 106 -7.17 11.58 7.25
CA GLY A 106 -7.97 12.80 7.12
C GLY A 106 -7.12 14.04 6.84
N TYR A 107 -7.78 15.09 6.30
CA TYR A 107 -7.11 16.28 5.79
C TYR A 107 -6.25 17.00 6.84
N SER A 108 -6.83 17.30 8.01
CA SER A 108 -6.15 18.11 9.02
C SER A 108 -4.86 17.47 9.53
N LYS A 109 -4.91 16.16 9.81
CA LYS A 109 -3.75 15.41 10.31
C LYS A 109 -2.70 15.23 9.21
N ALA A 110 -3.12 14.95 7.99
CA ALA A 110 -2.22 14.86 6.84
C ALA A 110 -1.49 16.19 6.58
N LEU A 111 -2.22 17.31 6.66
CA LEU A 111 -1.64 18.64 6.50
C LEU A 111 -0.62 18.95 7.59
N GLU A 112 -0.94 18.68 8.86
CA GLU A 112 -0.02 18.86 9.99
C GLU A 112 1.30 18.13 9.74
N PHE A 113 1.26 16.83 9.42
CA PHE A 113 2.47 16.05 9.15
C PHE A 113 3.25 16.56 7.93
N ALA A 114 2.54 17.01 6.88
CA ALA A 114 3.18 17.49 5.66
C ALA A 114 3.93 18.82 5.87
N ILE A 115 3.33 19.76 6.62
CA ILE A 115 3.94 21.10 6.82
C ILE A 115 4.95 21.13 7.96
N GLU A 116 4.76 20.32 9.03
CA GLU A 116 5.69 20.25 10.15
C GLU A 116 6.91 19.36 9.86
N ALA A 117 6.88 18.58 8.78
CA ALA A 117 7.88 17.56 8.46
C ALA A 117 8.20 16.67 9.68
N LYS A 118 7.15 16.30 10.41
CA LYS A 118 7.25 15.49 11.62
C LYS A 118 7.36 14.01 11.27
N LYS A 119 8.18 13.29 12.02
CA LYS A 119 8.24 11.83 11.94
C LYS A 119 6.98 11.23 12.53
N ILE A 120 6.34 10.34 11.79
CA ILE A 120 5.25 9.51 12.28
C ILE A 120 5.86 8.16 12.64
N GLY A 121 6.09 7.89 13.90
CA GLY A 121 6.67 6.64 14.38
C GLY A 121 5.74 5.44 14.18
N SER A 122 6.27 4.23 14.24
CA SER A 122 5.52 3.00 13.96
C SER A 122 4.25 2.85 14.81
N GLN A 123 4.31 3.17 16.10
CA GLN A 123 3.15 3.08 16.99
C GLN A 123 2.09 4.14 16.67
N GLU A 124 2.50 5.37 16.34
CA GLU A 124 1.58 6.41 15.87
C GLU A 124 0.96 6.02 14.52
N CYS A 125 1.75 5.44 13.61
CA CYS A 125 1.25 4.87 12.35
C CYS A 125 0.18 3.80 12.60
N LEU A 126 0.35 2.94 13.60
CA LEU A 126 -0.63 1.92 13.97
C LEU A 126 -1.92 2.56 14.50
N GLN A 127 -1.81 3.55 15.40
CA GLN A 127 -2.96 4.26 15.97
C GLN A 127 -3.76 5.05 14.92
N LEU A 128 -3.08 5.61 13.94
CA LEU A 128 -3.69 6.36 12.82
C LEU A 128 -4.22 5.47 11.68
N GLY A 129 -4.03 4.15 11.75
CA GLY A 129 -4.42 3.24 10.67
C GLY A 129 -3.49 3.29 9.43
N ILE A 130 -2.37 4.00 9.51
CA ILE A 130 -1.33 3.97 8.48
C ILE A 130 -0.69 2.60 8.44
N ALA A 131 -0.31 2.04 9.58
CA ALA A 131 0.19 0.67 9.68
C ALA A 131 -0.92 -0.27 10.13
N ASN A 132 -0.94 -1.48 9.58
CA ASN A 132 -1.83 -2.56 10.02
C ASN A 132 -1.23 -3.37 11.17
N LYS A 133 0.10 -3.45 11.21
CA LYS A 133 0.86 -4.20 12.22
C LYS A 133 2.17 -3.51 12.53
N VAL A 134 2.66 -3.71 13.77
CA VAL A 134 4.00 -3.33 14.20
C VAL A 134 4.64 -4.52 14.90
N CYS A 135 5.91 -4.74 14.67
CA CYS A 135 6.67 -5.81 15.31
C CYS A 135 8.15 -5.44 15.48
N SER A 136 8.88 -6.21 16.29
CA SER A 136 10.31 -5.99 16.45
C SER A 136 11.07 -6.19 15.13
N PRO A 137 12.21 -5.50 14.92
CA PRO A 137 12.99 -5.59 13.69
C PRO A 137 13.33 -7.03 13.29
N LYS A 138 13.72 -7.85 14.26
CA LYS A 138 14.07 -9.27 14.04
C LYS A 138 12.92 -10.16 13.55
N ASN A 139 11.67 -9.74 13.81
CA ASN A 139 10.49 -10.51 13.45
C ASN A 139 9.81 -10.00 12.18
N LEU A 140 10.21 -8.85 11.65
CA LEU A 140 9.54 -8.18 10.54
C LEU A 140 9.39 -9.09 9.32
N GLU A 141 10.46 -9.75 8.93
CA GLU A 141 10.44 -10.64 7.76
C GLU A 141 9.49 -11.82 7.97
N SER A 142 9.61 -12.52 9.09
CA SER A 142 8.79 -13.70 9.40
C SER A 142 7.32 -13.35 9.54
N GLU A 143 6.97 -12.23 10.18
CA GLU A 143 5.59 -11.77 10.33
C GLU A 143 5.00 -11.31 8.99
N THR A 144 5.80 -10.64 8.14
CA THR A 144 5.39 -10.29 6.78
C THR A 144 5.09 -11.54 5.96
N GLN A 145 5.97 -12.55 6.03
CA GLN A 145 5.82 -13.80 5.30
C GLN A 145 4.59 -14.60 5.76
N LYS A 146 4.37 -14.72 7.06
CA LYS A 146 3.17 -15.35 7.62
C LYS A 146 1.90 -14.66 7.12
N TRP A 147 1.88 -13.33 7.13
CA TRP A 147 0.72 -12.57 6.66
C TRP A 147 0.50 -12.73 5.16
N ALA A 148 1.55 -12.63 4.38
CA ALA A 148 1.51 -12.88 2.94
C ALA A 148 0.97 -14.29 2.64
N GLN A 149 1.43 -15.31 3.37
CA GLN A 149 0.95 -16.67 3.23
C GLN A 149 -0.54 -16.80 3.58
N ALA A 150 -0.99 -16.16 4.66
CA ALA A 150 -2.40 -16.16 5.03
C ALA A 150 -3.30 -15.54 3.94
N ILE A 151 -2.84 -14.45 3.30
CA ILE A 151 -3.55 -13.82 2.17
C ILE A 151 -3.54 -14.77 0.96
N SER A 152 -2.44 -15.48 0.70
CA SER A 152 -2.34 -16.39 -0.45
C SER A 152 -3.26 -17.61 -0.38
N MET A 153 -3.85 -17.86 0.77
CA MET A 153 -4.89 -18.91 0.92
C MET A 153 -6.29 -18.42 0.55
N ARG A 154 -6.44 -17.17 0.12
CA ARG A 154 -7.71 -16.61 -0.34
C ARG A 154 -7.86 -16.75 -1.85
N SER A 155 -9.10 -16.72 -2.33
CA SER A 155 -9.41 -16.69 -3.76
C SER A 155 -8.68 -15.53 -4.46
N PRO A 156 -7.82 -15.78 -5.46
CA PRO A 156 -7.11 -14.73 -6.20
C PRO A 156 -8.06 -13.71 -6.82
N GLN A 157 -9.16 -14.18 -7.38
CA GLN A 157 -10.16 -13.32 -8.03
C GLN A 157 -10.91 -12.46 -7.02
N ALA A 158 -11.31 -13.03 -5.88
CA ALA A 158 -11.97 -12.27 -4.82
C ALA A 158 -11.05 -11.19 -4.25
N VAL A 159 -9.77 -11.51 -3.98
CA VAL A 159 -8.78 -10.56 -3.47
C VAL A 159 -8.53 -9.41 -4.47
N SER A 160 -8.34 -9.74 -5.75
CA SER A 160 -8.12 -8.75 -6.81
C SER A 160 -9.31 -7.80 -6.96
N ASN A 161 -10.52 -8.34 -7.03
CA ASN A 161 -11.73 -7.55 -7.17
C ASN A 161 -12.00 -6.70 -5.92
N THR A 162 -11.77 -7.24 -4.73
CA THR A 162 -11.89 -6.48 -3.47
C THR A 162 -10.95 -5.28 -3.47
N LYS A 163 -9.66 -5.48 -3.80
CA LYS A 163 -8.71 -4.37 -3.92
C LYS A 163 -9.21 -3.30 -4.87
N LYS A 164 -9.64 -3.69 -6.06
CA LYS A 164 -10.14 -2.76 -7.08
C LYS A 164 -11.33 -1.97 -6.55
N ILE A 165 -12.37 -2.63 -6.04
CA ILE A 165 -13.58 -1.97 -5.54
C ILE A 165 -13.26 -1.02 -4.39
N MET A 166 -12.44 -1.44 -3.42
CA MET A 166 -12.04 -0.62 -2.28
C MET A 166 -11.26 0.63 -2.71
N ARG A 167 -10.38 0.52 -3.72
CA ARG A 167 -9.66 1.67 -4.29
C ARG A 167 -10.60 2.61 -5.05
N ASP A 168 -11.45 2.05 -5.90
CA ASP A 168 -12.40 2.83 -6.72
C ASP A 168 -13.42 3.55 -5.84
N SER A 169 -13.83 2.96 -4.70
CA SER A 169 -14.81 3.55 -3.77
C SER A 169 -14.36 4.89 -3.18
N LEU A 170 -13.04 5.14 -3.13
CA LEU A 170 -12.50 6.42 -2.63
C LEU A 170 -12.86 7.63 -3.54
N GLU A 171 -13.27 7.37 -4.78
CA GLU A 171 -13.62 8.41 -5.78
C GLU A 171 -15.10 8.36 -6.18
N LYS A 172 -15.88 7.39 -5.66
CA LYS A 172 -17.27 7.12 -6.07
C LYS A 172 -18.27 7.47 -4.97
N LYS A 173 -19.52 7.70 -5.39
CA LYS A 173 -20.67 7.79 -4.47
C LYS A 173 -21.06 6.38 -4.02
N PHE A 174 -21.71 6.28 -2.85
CA PHE A 174 -22.17 5.00 -2.29
C PHE A 174 -22.93 4.14 -3.31
N ILE A 175 -23.89 4.71 -4.03
CA ILE A 175 -24.70 3.94 -5.00
C ILE A 175 -23.86 3.36 -6.14
N GLN A 176 -22.86 4.10 -6.62
CA GLN A 176 -21.97 3.63 -7.68
C GLN A 176 -21.07 2.48 -7.19
N THR A 177 -20.58 2.59 -5.95
CA THR A 177 -19.82 1.50 -5.32
C THR A 177 -20.68 0.26 -5.13
N TYR A 178 -21.92 0.42 -4.66
CA TYR A 178 -22.87 -0.68 -4.49
C TYR A 178 -23.19 -1.40 -5.82
N GLU A 179 -23.35 -0.63 -6.90
CA GLU A 179 -23.53 -1.19 -8.25
C GLU A 179 -22.30 -1.96 -8.73
N ASP A 180 -21.07 -1.45 -8.48
CA ASP A 180 -19.83 -2.15 -8.81
C ASP A 180 -19.71 -3.46 -8.04
N GLU A 181 -20.04 -3.45 -6.75
CA GLU A 181 -20.06 -4.66 -5.91
C GLU A 181 -21.03 -5.69 -6.46
N ALA A 182 -22.28 -5.28 -6.77
CA ALA A 182 -23.31 -6.16 -7.29
C ALA A 182 -22.90 -6.77 -8.65
N ASN A 183 -22.38 -5.95 -9.56
CA ASN A 183 -21.91 -6.40 -10.87
C ASN A 183 -20.74 -7.37 -10.74
N THR A 184 -19.78 -7.07 -9.84
CA THR A 184 -18.63 -7.93 -9.59
C THR A 184 -19.07 -9.27 -8.97
N GLN A 185 -19.94 -9.24 -7.96
CA GLN A 185 -20.51 -10.48 -7.37
C GLN A 185 -21.20 -11.32 -8.43
N ASN A 186 -22.03 -10.71 -9.28
CA ASN A 186 -22.71 -11.42 -10.36
C ASN A 186 -21.75 -12.06 -11.36
N SER A 187 -20.59 -11.46 -11.61
CA SER A 187 -19.57 -11.96 -12.55
C SER A 187 -18.76 -13.16 -12.01
N ILE A 188 -18.62 -13.27 -10.68
CA ILE A 188 -17.83 -14.32 -10.03
C ILE A 188 -18.68 -15.43 -9.41
N LEU A 189 -19.98 -15.18 -9.21
CA LEU A 189 -20.91 -16.16 -8.66
C LEU A 189 -20.98 -17.38 -9.58
N GLY A 190 -20.76 -18.56 -9.01
CA GLY A 190 -20.83 -19.84 -9.74
C GLY A 190 -19.55 -20.22 -10.50
N ASN A 191 -18.50 -19.41 -10.47
CA ASN A 191 -17.19 -19.81 -11.02
C ASN A 191 -16.53 -20.93 -10.18
N ASP A 192 -15.38 -21.44 -10.63
CA ASP A 192 -14.73 -22.56 -9.97
C ASP A 192 -14.18 -22.21 -8.57
N GLU A 193 -13.68 -20.99 -8.38
CA GLU A 193 -13.23 -20.53 -7.06
C GLU A 193 -14.42 -20.40 -6.09
N PHE A 194 -15.56 -19.88 -6.54
CA PHE A 194 -16.78 -19.83 -5.75
C PHE A 194 -17.27 -21.24 -5.36
N LYS A 195 -17.32 -22.19 -6.32
CA LYS A 195 -17.72 -23.58 -6.07
C LYS A 195 -16.83 -24.25 -5.04
N GLU A 196 -15.50 -24.09 -5.18
CA GLU A 196 -14.53 -24.62 -4.22
C GLU A 196 -14.73 -23.98 -2.83
N GLY A 197 -14.90 -22.66 -2.76
CA GLY A 197 -15.14 -21.96 -1.49
C GLY A 197 -16.38 -22.46 -0.77
N VAL A 198 -17.49 -22.67 -1.50
CA VAL A 198 -18.76 -23.20 -0.97
C VAL A 198 -18.60 -24.65 -0.53
N ALA A 199 -17.99 -25.51 -1.35
CA ALA A 199 -17.74 -26.90 -1.00
C ALA A 199 -16.90 -27.02 0.26
N ALA A 200 -15.77 -26.29 0.33
CA ALA A 200 -14.91 -26.29 1.49
C ALA A 200 -15.61 -25.82 2.77
N PHE A 201 -16.50 -24.82 2.66
CA PHE A 201 -17.31 -24.34 3.79
C PHE A 201 -18.22 -25.43 4.36
N PHE A 202 -18.98 -26.12 3.51
CA PHE A 202 -19.87 -27.20 3.95
C PHE A 202 -19.11 -28.44 4.45
N GLU A 203 -17.95 -28.74 3.84
CA GLU A 203 -17.07 -29.85 4.24
C GLU A 203 -16.19 -29.53 5.46
N LYS A 204 -16.24 -28.29 5.97
CA LYS A 204 -15.44 -27.80 7.11
C LYS A 204 -13.93 -27.99 6.91
N ARG A 205 -13.44 -27.85 5.69
CA ARG A 205 -12.03 -27.89 5.32
C ARG A 205 -11.53 -26.52 4.83
N LYS A 206 -10.22 -26.38 4.70
CA LYS A 206 -9.64 -25.20 4.03
C LYS A 206 -9.87 -25.30 2.52
N PRO A 207 -10.27 -24.18 1.86
CA PRO A 207 -10.38 -24.16 0.41
C PRO A 207 -8.99 -24.22 -0.26
N VAL A 208 -8.94 -24.75 -1.48
CA VAL A 208 -7.73 -24.81 -2.32
C VAL A 208 -8.02 -24.08 -3.63
N PHE A 209 -7.66 -22.82 -3.68
CA PHE A 209 -7.82 -22.01 -4.88
C PHE A 209 -6.61 -22.20 -5.82
N LYS A 210 -6.88 -22.33 -7.12
CA LYS A 210 -5.88 -22.57 -8.17
C LYS A 210 -5.54 -21.29 -8.96
#